data_5981e586da545cbcd5abd431d96087cb
#
_entry.id   5981e586da545cbcd5abd431d96087cb
#
_cell.length_a   1.000
_cell.length_b   1.000
_cell.length_c   1.000
_cell.angle_alpha   90.00
_cell.angle_beta   90.00
_cell.angle_gamma   90.00
#
_symmetry.space_group_name_H-M   'P 1'
#
loop_
_entity.id
_entity.type
_entity.pdbx_description
1 polymer ?
#
loop_
_entity_poly.entity_id
_entity_poly.type
_entity_poly.pdbx_seq_one_letter_code
_entity_poly.pdbx_strand_id
1 'polypeptide(L)'
;MPGAGRTGSQPHRGHHRQPKREKRRKRGACIDTHGYDAGKKIKGKKRHILVDTLGLLLHAIVHPANIQDSDGGILLLATLLGSHPLLKKLFADAAYQGPKFQNALTKILPRLEAEIVKRSDQVKGFAVLPKRWIVERTIAWLNHCRRLAKDWENLNCKALAFLRLASIRLMLRKLCNPT
;
A
#
# COMPACT_ATOMS: atom_id res chain seq x y z
N MET A 1 -62.44 2.28 44.27
CA MET A 1 -61.04 2.60 44.58
C MET A 1 -60.21 2.15 43.42
N PRO A 2 -59.69 3.04 42.54
CA PRO A 2 -58.83 2.66 41.39
C PRO A 2 -57.34 2.75 41.75
N GLY A 3 -56.60 1.69 41.43
CA GLY A 3 -55.16 1.59 41.60
C GLY A 3 -54.37 2.39 40.62
N ALA A 4 -53.38 3.12 41.09
CA ALA A 4 -52.46 3.95 40.32
C ALA A 4 -51.44 3.12 39.59
N GLY A 5 -51.41 3.23 38.23
CA GLY A 5 -50.36 2.69 37.39
C GLY A 5 -49.10 3.53 37.48
N ARG A 6 -47.99 2.91 37.91
CA ARG A 6 -46.64 3.51 37.83
C ARG A 6 -46.08 3.30 36.45
N THR A 7 -45.96 4.37 35.66
CA THR A 7 -45.19 4.41 34.43
C THR A 7 -43.71 4.54 34.79
N GLY A 8 -42.96 3.44 34.62
CA GLY A 8 -41.51 3.44 34.73
C GLY A 8 -40.87 4.01 33.46
N SER A 9 -40.32 5.22 33.54
CA SER A 9 -39.46 5.79 32.51
C SER A 9 -38.12 5.10 32.53
N GLN A 10 -37.79 4.41 31.42
CA GLN A 10 -36.45 3.85 31.21
C GLN A 10 -35.44 4.97 30.95
N PRO A 11 -34.24 4.92 31.57
CA PRO A 11 -33.21 5.90 31.29
C PRO A 11 -32.61 5.67 29.89
N HIS A 12 -32.68 6.67 29.02
CA HIS A 12 -31.98 6.74 27.75
C HIS A 12 -30.47 6.59 27.98
N ARG A 13 -29.89 5.49 27.52
CA ARG A 13 -28.44 5.35 27.37
C ARG A 13 -27.94 6.34 26.30
N GLY A 14 -27.43 7.46 26.76
CA GLY A 14 -26.71 8.39 25.94
C GLY A 14 -25.43 7.72 25.40
N HIS A 15 -25.38 7.45 24.10
CA HIS A 15 -24.15 7.09 23.45
C HIS A 15 -23.19 8.29 23.48
N HIS A 16 -22.32 8.32 24.48
CA HIS A 16 -21.15 9.20 24.48
C HIS A 16 -20.28 8.83 23.30
N ARG A 17 -20.48 9.53 22.16
CA ARG A 17 -19.47 9.57 21.09
C ARG A 17 -18.22 10.19 21.69
N GLN A 18 -17.22 9.37 21.95
CA GLN A 18 -15.88 9.89 22.27
C GLN A 18 -15.45 10.84 21.14
N PRO A 19 -15.02 12.06 21.45
CA PRO A 19 -14.52 12.97 20.44
C PRO A 19 -13.30 12.31 19.79
N LYS A 20 -13.34 12.14 18.44
CA LYS A 20 -12.19 11.71 17.67
C LYS A 20 -11.03 12.62 18.04
N ARG A 21 -10.01 12.09 18.72
CA ARG A 21 -8.77 12.81 19.02
C ARG A 21 -8.25 13.40 17.72
N GLU A 22 -8.45 14.69 17.48
CA GLU A 22 -7.77 15.44 16.44
C GLU A 22 -6.28 15.26 16.68
N LYS A 23 -5.61 14.62 15.70
CA LYS A 23 -4.16 14.47 15.75
C LYS A 23 -3.58 15.88 15.78
N ARG A 24 -3.01 16.26 16.91
CA ARG A 24 -2.34 17.54 17.18
C ARG A 24 -1.40 17.83 16.00
N ARG A 25 -1.75 18.81 15.16
CA ARG A 25 -0.88 19.29 14.10
C ARG A 25 0.40 19.81 14.74
N LYS A 26 1.51 19.13 14.53
CA LYS A 26 2.82 19.64 14.92
C LYS A 26 3.07 20.89 14.10
N ARG A 27 3.06 22.06 14.75
CA ARG A 27 3.44 23.33 14.13
C ARG A 27 4.87 23.22 13.61
N GLY A 28 5.13 23.59 12.35
CA GLY A 28 6.45 23.85 11.82
C GLY A 28 7.03 22.85 10.80
N ALA A 29 6.45 21.67 10.56
CA ALA A 29 6.92 20.77 9.51
C ALA A 29 5.95 20.81 8.33
N CYS A 30 6.48 20.91 7.11
CA CYS A 30 5.73 20.62 5.91
C CYS A 30 5.17 19.19 6.03
N ILE A 31 3.85 19.03 5.90
CA ILE A 31 3.17 17.74 6.04
C ILE A 31 2.54 17.43 4.70
N ASP A 32 2.96 16.34 4.07
CA ASP A 32 2.33 15.85 2.86
C ASP A 32 0.91 15.37 3.14
N THR A 33 0.02 15.61 2.20
CA THR A 33 -1.39 15.30 2.32
C THR A 33 -1.59 13.80 2.54
N HIS A 34 -2.43 13.45 3.52
CA HIS A 34 -2.94 12.10 3.71
C HIS A 34 -4.21 11.96 2.88
N GLY A 35 -4.27 10.92 2.04
CA GLY A 35 -5.46 10.58 1.30
C GLY A 35 -6.40 9.65 2.07
N TYR A 36 -7.60 9.43 1.53
CA TYR A 36 -8.55 8.44 1.99
C TYR A 36 -8.87 7.47 0.86
N ASP A 37 -8.60 6.18 1.08
CA ASP A 37 -8.99 5.10 0.18
C ASP A 37 -10.40 4.67 0.53
N ALA A 38 -11.36 5.00 -0.33
CA ALA A 38 -12.77 4.69 -0.11
C ALA A 38 -13.06 3.17 -0.19
N GLY A 39 -12.33 2.44 -1.02
CA GLY A 39 -12.48 0.98 -1.16
C GLY A 39 -12.00 0.22 0.07
N LYS A 40 -10.85 0.59 0.60
CA LYS A 40 -10.24 -0.02 1.80
C LYS A 40 -10.68 0.66 3.10
N LYS A 41 -11.40 1.79 3.00
CA LYS A 41 -11.83 2.63 4.16
C LYS A 41 -10.68 3.04 5.09
N ILE A 42 -9.50 3.31 4.51
CA ILE A 42 -8.26 3.61 5.23
C ILE A 42 -7.79 5.02 4.88
N LYS A 43 -7.45 5.83 5.89
CA LYS A 43 -6.80 7.12 5.73
C LYS A 43 -5.30 6.97 5.93
N GLY A 44 -4.50 7.50 4.99
CA GLY A 44 -3.04 7.43 5.08
C GLY A 44 -2.37 7.63 3.74
N LYS A 45 -1.25 6.93 3.57
CA LYS A 45 -0.44 6.91 2.36
C LYS A 45 -0.35 5.50 1.81
N LYS A 46 -0.27 5.37 0.49
CA LYS A 46 0.00 4.12 -0.22
C LYS A 46 1.48 4.04 -0.59
N ARG A 47 1.98 2.82 -0.58
CA ARG A 47 3.33 2.47 -1.05
C ARG A 47 3.18 1.54 -2.23
N HIS A 48 3.70 1.94 -3.38
CA HIS A 48 3.85 1.04 -4.52
C HIS A 48 5.31 0.64 -4.59
N ILE A 49 5.55 -0.65 -4.71
CA ILE A 49 6.89 -1.23 -4.79
C ILE A 49 7.01 -2.09 -6.04
N LEU A 50 8.16 -2.00 -6.68
CA LEU A 50 8.60 -2.93 -7.72
C LEU A 50 9.74 -3.76 -7.15
N VAL A 51 9.64 -5.07 -7.26
CA VAL A 51 10.65 -6.02 -6.78
C VAL A 51 11.08 -6.95 -7.89
N ASP A 52 12.29 -7.47 -7.79
CA ASP A 52 12.76 -8.54 -8.67
C ASP A 52 12.20 -9.92 -8.28
N THR A 53 12.60 -10.95 -8.98
CA THR A 53 12.17 -12.34 -8.73
C THR A 53 12.64 -12.89 -7.37
N LEU A 54 13.67 -12.30 -6.77
CA LEU A 54 14.17 -12.63 -5.44
C LEU A 54 13.45 -11.86 -4.33
N GLY A 55 12.61 -10.89 -4.69
CA GLY A 55 11.92 -9.99 -3.76
C GLY A 55 12.79 -8.80 -3.29
N LEU A 56 13.85 -8.47 -4.04
CA LEU A 56 14.65 -7.29 -3.76
C LEU A 56 13.99 -6.06 -4.38
N LEU A 57 14.02 -4.94 -3.66
CA LEU A 57 13.39 -3.70 -4.10
C LEU A 57 14.16 -3.08 -5.26
N LEU A 58 13.53 -2.98 -6.44
CA LEU A 58 14.04 -2.25 -7.58
C LEU A 58 13.64 -0.78 -7.51
N HIS A 59 12.37 -0.51 -7.22
CA HIS A 59 11.87 0.85 -7.12
C HIS A 59 10.66 0.96 -6.19
N ALA A 60 10.41 2.17 -5.68
CA ALA A 60 9.23 2.44 -4.84
C ALA A 60 8.81 3.91 -4.92
N ILE A 61 7.52 4.15 -4.75
CA ILE A 61 6.94 5.48 -4.53
C ILE A 61 6.00 5.45 -3.32
N VAL A 62 5.81 6.62 -2.73
CA VAL A 62 4.85 6.86 -1.65
C VAL A 62 3.98 8.05 -2.02
N HIS A 63 2.67 7.87 -1.95
CA HIS A 63 1.70 8.92 -2.29
C HIS A 63 0.46 8.86 -1.39
N PRO A 64 -0.42 9.88 -1.40
CA PRO A 64 -1.68 9.88 -0.65
C PRO A 64 -2.59 8.70 -1.05
N ALA A 65 -3.33 8.15 -0.08
CA ALA A 65 -4.14 6.94 -0.28
C ALA A 65 -5.35 7.11 -1.21
N ASN A 66 -5.76 8.33 -1.54
CA ASN A 66 -6.86 8.62 -2.48
C ASN A 66 -6.50 8.34 -3.95
N ILE A 67 -5.21 8.23 -4.29
CA ILE A 67 -4.78 7.84 -5.63
C ILE A 67 -5.11 6.36 -5.84
N GLN A 68 -5.74 6.02 -6.97
CA GLN A 68 -6.07 4.64 -7.33
C GLN A 68 -4.81 3.81 -7.55
N ASP A 69 -4.90 2.50 -7.31
CA ASP A 69 -3.75 1.61 -7.41
C ASP A 69 -3.18 1.58 -8.84
N SER A 70 -4.03 1.60 -9.86
CA SER A 70 -3.62 1.71 -11.28
C SER A 70 -2.83 3.00 -11.55
N ASP A 71 -3.30 4.15 -11.03
CA ASP A 71 -2.63 5.43 -11.22
C ASP A 71 -1.28 5.49 -10.47
N GLY A 72 -1.24 4.95 -9.25
CA GLY A 72 0.00 4.80 -8.51
C GLY A 72 1.00 3.89 -9.23
N GLY A 73 0.54 2.81 -9.87
CA GLY A 73 1.38 1.97 -10.71
C GLY A 73 1.96 2.71 -11.92
N ILE A 74 1.14 3.53 -12.60
CA ILE A 74 1.61 4.35 -13.72
C ILE A 74 2.68 5.36 -13.26
N LEU A 75 2.45 6.02 -12.12
CA LEU A 75 3.44 6.92 -11.51
C LEU A 75 4.76 6.19 -11.20
N LEU A 76 4.69 4.99 -10.63
CA LEU A 76 5.86 4.16 -10.36
C LEU A 76 6.62 3.87 -11.65
N LEU A 77 5.94 3.43 -12.71
CA LEU A 77 6.55 3.11 -14.00
C LEU A 77 7.16 4.34 -14.67
N ALA A 78 6.52 5.50 -14.57
CA ALA A 78 7.06 6.75 -15.11
C ALA A 78 8.41 7.14 -14.47
N THR A 79 8.61 6.81 -13.20
CA THR A 79 9.88 7.06 -12.50
C THR A 79 10.97 6.04 -12.81
N LEU A 80 10.65 4.95 -13.54
CA LEU A 80 11.61 3.93 -13.95
C LEU A 80 12.34 4.26 -15.27
N LEU A 81 11.89 5.28 -16.01
CA LEU A 81 12.47 5.65 -17.29
C LEU A 81 14.00 5.76 -17.21
N GLY A 82 14.69 4.97 -18.04
CA GLY A 82 16.15 4.96 -18.10
C GLY A 82 16.88 4.21 -16.97
N SER A 83 16.20 3.87 -15.86
CA SER A 83 16.86 3.24 -14.71
C SER A 83 17.03 1.72 -14.84
N HIS A 84 16.15 1.04 -15.58
CA HIS A 84 16.13 -0.42 -15.70
C HIS A 84 15.92 -0.88 -17.15
N PRO A 85 16.91 -0.70 -18.03
CA PRO A 85 16.77 -0.99 -19.47
C PRO A 85 16.57 -2.48 -19.77
N LEU A 86 16.96 -3.36 -18.86
CA LEU A 86 16.86 -4.82 -18.99
C LEU A 86 15.52 -5.39 -18.50
N LEU A 87 14.61 -4.55 -18.01
CA LEU A 87 13.29 -5.00 -17.54
C LEU A 87 12.43 -5.38 -18.74
N LYS A 88 12.13 -6.69 -18.88
CA LYS A 88 11.39 -7.23 -20.02
C LYS A 88 9.94 -7.56 -19.67
N LYS A 89 9.69 -8.04 -18.44
CA LYS A 89 8.38 -8.51 -18.01
C LYS A 89 8.02 -8.02 -16.61
N LEU A 90 6.78 -7.57 -16.48
CA LEU A 90 6.19 -7.09 -15.22
C LEU A 90 5.02 -7.99 -14.83
N PHE A 91 5.00 -8.47 -13.59
CA PHE A 91 3.86 -9.15 -13.01
C PHE A 91 3.12 -8.20 -12.07
N ALA A 92 1.83 -8.02 -12.30
CA ALA A 92 1.00 -7.13 -11.49
C ALA A 92 -0.29 -7.85 -11.06
N ASP A 93 -0.90 -7.38 -9.96
CA ASP A 93 -2.15 -7.96 -9.51
C ASP A 93 -3.36 -7.38 -10.28
N ALA A 94 -4.56 -7.89 -9.97
CA ALA A 94 -5.79 -7.49 -10.66
C ALA A 94 -6.14 -5.99 -10.49
N ALA A 95 -5.61 -5.29 -9.49
CA ALA A 95 -5.83 -3.85 -9.30
C ALA A 95 -5.22 -3.00 -10.43
N TYR A 96 -4.27 -3.56 -11.17
CA TYR A 96 -3.63 -2.93 -12.33
C TYR A 96 -4.24 -3.36 -13.66
N GLN A 97 -5.37 -4.07 -13.62
CA GLN A 97 -6.07 -4.48 -14.83
C GLN A 97 -6.78 -3.28 -15.46
N GLY A 98 -6.79 -3.23 -16.78
CA GLY A 98 -7.61 -2.32 -17.57
C GLY A 98 -6.83 -1.53 -18.62
N PRO A 99 -7.56 -0.95 -19.60
CA PRO A 99 -6.95 -0.30 -20.75
C PRO A 99 -6.12 0.94 -20.36
N LYS A 100 -6.51 1.64 -19.29
CA LYS A 100 -5.79 2.82 -18.79
C LYS A 100 -4.34 2.48 -18.44
N PHE A 101 -4.14 1.42 -17.66
CA PHE A 101 -2.81 0.98 -17.23
C PHE A 101 -2.00 0.45 -18.42
N GLN A 102 -2.60 -0.39 -19.28
CA GLN A 102 -1.94 -0.96 -20.46
C GLN A 102 -1.51 0.13 -21.45
N ASN A 103 -2.39 1.08 -21.76
CA ASN A 103 -2.08 2.19 -22.66
C ASN A 103 -0.95 3.09 -22.10
N ALA A 104 -0.97 3.36 -20.80
CA ALA A 104 0.09 4.12 -20.15
C ALA A 104 1.43 3.35 -20.17
N LEU A 105 1.40 2.04 -19.89
CA LEU A 105 2.58 1.19 -19.93
C LEU A 105 3.23 1.21 -21.32
N THR A 106 2.45 0.99 -22.37
CA THR A 106 2.95 0.99 -23.78
C THR A 106 3.58 2.33 -24.15
N LYS A 107 3.01 3.45 -23.65
CA LYS A 107 3.57 4.79 -23.91
C LYS A 107 4.87 5.05 -23.16
N ILE A 108 4.96 4.61 -21.90
CA ILE A 108 6.10 4.91 -21.01
C ILE A 108 7.25 3.92 -21.26
N LEU A 109 6.92 2.63 -21.33
CA LEU A 109 7.88 1.53 -21.45
C LEU A 109 7.43 0.54 -22.55
N PRO A 110 7.58 0.90 -23.83
CA PRO A 110 7.03 0.11 -24.95
C PRO A 110 7.62 -1.31 -25.07
N ARG A 111 8.77 -1.55 -24.45
CA ARG A 111 9.44 -2.87 -24.46
C ARG A 111 9.05 -3.75 -23.25
N LEU A 112 8.26 -3.22 -22.32
CA LEU A 112 7.88 -3.92 -21.11
C LEU A 112 6.52 -4.60 -21.28
N GLU A 113 6.49 -5.91 -21.20
CA GLU A 113 5.26 -6.70 -21.21
C GLU A 113 4.69 -6.82 -19.77
N ALA A 114 3.41 -6.48 -19.58
CA ALA A 114 2.74 -6.66 -18.30
C ALA A 114 1.79 -7.86 -18.32
N GLU A 115 1.99 -8.77 -17.39
CA GLU A 115 1.12 -9.91 -17.14
C GLU A 115 0.33 -9.70 -15.83
N ILE A 116 -1.00 -9.69 -15.93
CA ILE A 116 -1.86 -9.56 -14.77
C ILE A 116 -2.11 -10.93 -14.14
N VAL A 117 -1.60 -11.11 -12.93
CA VAL A 117 -1.76 -12.35 -12.16
C VAL A 117 -3.11 -12.30 -11.43
N LYS A 118 -4.09 -13.06 -11.92
CA LYS A 118 -5.42 -13.20 -11.30
C LYS A 118 -5.51 -14.47 -10.49
N ARG A 119 -6.34 -14.43 -9.45
CA ARG A 119 -6.80 -15.66 -8.79
C ARG A 119 -7.79 -16.35 -9.72
N SER A 120 -7.66 -17.67 -9.87
CA SER A 120 -8.68 -18.46 -10.53
C SER A 120 -9.94 -18.51 -9.67
N ASP A 121 -11.10 -18.19 -10.27
CA ASP A 121 -12.39 -18.24 -9.58
C ASP A 121 -12.79 -19.67 -9.15
N GLN A 122 -12.13 -20.69 -9.72
CA GLN A 122 -12.39 -22.10 -9.42
C GLN A 122 -11.73 -22.58 -8.13
N VAL A 123 -10.77 -21.84 -7.57
CA VAL A 123 -10.06 -22.25 -6.36
C VAL A 123 -10.76 -21.71 -5.12
N LYS A 124 -11.48 -22.59 -4.41
CA LYS A 124 -12.02 -22.31 -3.07
C LYS A 124 -10.89 -22.46 -2.03
N GLY A 125 -10.72 -21.46 -1.15
CA GLY A 125 -9.71 -21.46 -0.08
C GLY A 125 -8.47 -20.62 -0.38
N PHE A 126 -7.44 -20.74 0.45
CA PHE A 126 -6.19 -20.00 0.28
C PHE A 126 -5.34 -20.64 -0.83
N ALA A 127 -5.00 -19.86 -1.86
CA ALA A 127 -4.10 -20.29 -2.93
C ALA A 127 -2.92 -19.32 -3.03
N VAL A 128 -1.71 -19.87 -2.96
CA VAL A 128 -0.49 -19.12 -3.21
C VAL A 128 -0.36 -18.92 -4.72
N LEU A 129 -0.51 -17.67 -5.17
CA LEU A 129 -0.31 -17.32 -6.56
C LEU A 129 1.19 -17.12 -6.83
N PRO A 130 1.78 -17.91 -7.74
CA PRO A 130 3.18 -17.71 -8.15
C PRO A 130 3.44 -16.25 -8.54
N LYS A 131 4.59 -15.72 -8.16
CA LYS A 131 5.03 -14.34 -8.45
C LYS A 131 4.32 -13.22 -7.66
N ARG A 132 3.03 -13.35 -7.31
CA ARG A 132 2.34 -12.40 -6.44
C ARG A 132 2.86 -12.47 -4.99
N TRP A 133 3.03 -13.65 -4.45
CA TRP A 133 3.52 -13.85 -3.09
C TRP A 133 4.92 -13.24 -2.85
N ILE A 134 5.72 -13.03 -3.92
CA ILE A 134 7.04 -12.39 -3.81
C ILE A 134 6.90 -10.97 -3.26
N VAL A 135 5.96 -10.19 -3.78
CA VAL A 135 5.67 -8.83 -3.30
C VAL A 135 5.14 -8.86 -1.87
N GLU A 136 4.21 -9.77 -1.59
CA GLU A 136 3.61 -9.94 -0.25
C GLU A 136 4.70 -10.29 0.79
N ARG A 137 5.59 -11.22 0.45
CA ARG A 137 6.75 -11.60 1.28
C ARG A 137 7.68 -10.41 1.52
N THR A 138 7.98 -9.63 0.48
CA THR A 138 8.85 -8.46 0.62
C THR A 138 8.21 -7.41 1.52
N ILE A 139 6.91 -7.14 1.36
CA ILE A 139 6.18 -6.24 2.25
C ILE A 139 6.21 -6.75 3.70
N ALA A 140 6.02 -8.04 3.92
CA ALA A 140 6.11 -8.65 5.25
C ALA A 140 7.51 -8.43 5.86
N TRP A 141 8.58 -8.68 5.13
CA TRP A 141 9.95 -8.42 5.60
C TRP A 141 10.20 -6.95 5.92
N LEU A 142 9.73 -6.03 5.09
CA LEU A 142 9.86 -4.60 5.33
C LEU A 142 9.07 -4.16 6.57
N ASN A 143 7.90 -4.74 6.82
CA ASN A 143 7.07 -4.43 8.00
C ASN A 143 7.68 -4.92 9.33
N HIS A 144 8.64 -5.85 9.32
CA HIS A 144 9.44 -6.15 10.51
C HIS A 144 10.28 -4.96 10.97
N CYS A 145 10.53 -3.99 10.10
CA CYS A 145 11.14 -2.73 10.50
C CYS A 145 10.07 -1.85 11.16
N ARG A 146 10.16 -1.65 12.48
CA ARG A 146 9.17 -0.91 13.31
C ARG A 146 8.71 0.42 12.68
N ARG A 147 9.62 1.11 11.99
CA ARG A 147 9.35 2.39 11.34
C ARG A 147 8.43 2.27 10.13
N LEU A 148 8.38 1.09 9.49
CA LEU A 148 7.54 0.81 8.32
C LEU A 148 6.22 0.12 8.65
N ALA A 149 6.05 -0.40 9.87
CA ALA A 149 4.84 -1.10 10.31
C ALA A 149 3.60 -0.21 10.31
N LYS A 150 3.77 1.10 10.45
CA LYS A 150 2.70 2.12 10.38
C LYS A 150 3.19 3.35 9.63
N ASP A 151 2.25 4.21 9.20
CA ASP A 151 2.55 5.50 8.58
C ASP A 151 2.90 6.56 9.65
N TRP A 152 4.16 6.56 10.07
CA TRP A 152 4.69 7.49 11.07
C TRP A 152 5.20 8.80 10.47
N GLU A 153 5.55 8.78 9.18
CA GLU A 153 6.25 9.87 8.53
C GLU A 153 5.27 10.93 8.00
N ASN A 154 5.56 12.19 8.30
CA ASN A 154 4.77 13.31 7.78
C ASN A 154 5.05 13.57 6.29
N LEU A 155 6.28 13.33 5.84
CA LEU A 155 6.71 13.56 4.46
C LEU A 155 6.84 12.25 3.67
N ASN A 156 6.36 12.24 2.42
CA ASN A 156 6.48 11.09 1.52
C ASN A 156 7.95 10.75 1.24
N CYS A 157 8.80 11.76 1.08
CA CYS A 157 10.24 11.56 0.86
C CYS A 157 10.90 10.86 2.06
N LYS A 158 10.52 11.17 3.30
CA LYS A 158 11.03 10.49 4.50
C LYS A 158 10.51 9.06 4.57
N ALA A 159 9.22 8.84 4.29
CA ALA A 159 8.65 7.49 4.22
C ALA A 159 9.36 6.63 3.17
N LEU A 160 9.65 7.20 1.99
CA LEU A 160 10.41 6.53 0.94
C LEU A 160 11.86 6.27 1.35
N ALA A 161 12.53 7.20 2.03
CA ALA A 161 13.90 7.02 2.52
C ALA A 161 13.99 5.84 3.50
N PHE A 162 13.06 5.74 4.48
CA PHE A 162 13.02 4.61 5.40
C PHE A 162 12.73 3.28 4.70
N LEU A 163 11.87 3.29 3.68
CA LEU A 163 11.60 2.11 2.86
C LEU A 163 12.87 1.63 2.15
N ARG A 164 13.62 2.54 1.55
CA ARG A 164 14.90 2.24 0.87
C ARG A 164 15.95 1.73 1.85
N LEU A 165 16.11 2.37 3.02
CA LEU A 165 17.04 1.91 4.07
C LEU A 165 16.72 0.49 4.56
N ALA A 166 15.44 0.19 4.79
CA ALA A 166 15.03 -1.16 5.16
C ALA A 166 15.33 -2.18 4.05
N SER A 167 15.13 -1.80 2.79
CA SER A 167 15.44 -2.64 1.64
C SER A 167 16.95 -2.89 1.50
N ILE A 168 17.77 -1.86 1.67
CA ILE A 168 19.24 -2.00 1.68
C ILE A 168 19.66 -3.01 2.77
N ARG A 169 19.10 -2.89 3.99
CA ARG A 169 19.37 -3.86 5.06
C ARG A 169 19.02 -5.29 4.64
N LEU A 170 17.89 -5.51 3.96
CA LEU A 170 17.50 -6.83 3.46
C LEU A 170 18.47 -7.36 2.41
N MET A 171 18.89 -6.50 1.47
CA MET A 171 19.87 -6.83 0.45
C MET A 171 21.21 -7.23 1.05
N LEU A 172 21.73 -6.43 1.99
CA LEU A 172 22.99 -6.73 2.70
C LEU A 172 22.91 -8.05 3.47
N ARG A 173 21.78 -8.31 4.14
CA ARG A 173 21.60 -9.60 4.83
C ARG A 173 21.65 -10.79 3.88
N LYS A 174 21.05 -10.69 2.70
CA LYS A 174 21.09 -11.75 1.68
C LYS A 174 22.49 -11.89 1.07
N LEU A 175 23.20 -10.79 0.93
CA LEU A 175 24.57 -10.80 0.40
C LEU A 175 25.56 -11.46 1.39
N CYS A 176 25.42 -11.13 2.69
CA CYS A 176 26.31 -11.65 3.73
C CYS A 176 25.95 -13.07 4.18
N ASN A 177 24.68 -13.46 4.06
CA ASN A 177 24.18 -14.80 4.43
C ASN A 177 23.39 -15.37 3.23
N PRO A 178 24.07 -15.80 2.17
CA PRO A 178 23.41 -16.46 1.04
C PRO A 178 22.89 -17.82 1.53
N THR A 179 21.56 -17.98 1.53
CA THR A 179 20.86 -19.27 1.79
C THR A 179 20.38 -19.85 0.49
#